data_cd37cc059358f51e5b61d43280a4158b
#
_entry.id   cd37cc059358f51e5b61d43280a4158b
#
_cell.length_a   1.000
_cell.length_b   1.000
_cell.length_c   1.000
_cell.angle_alpha   90.00
_cell.angle_beta   90.00
_cell.angle_gamma   90.00
#
_symmetry.space_group_name_H-M   'P 1'
#
loop_
_entity.id
_entity.type
_entity.pdbx_description
1 polymer ?
#
loop_
_entity_poly.entity_id
_entity_poly.type
_entity_poly.pdbx_seq_one_letter_code
_entity_poly.pdbx_strand_id
1 'polypeptide(L)'
;SAFDAVLVTDFRYVEQGGQQAPDYRIHRTAYGSPWLADLASEMNLTRIGYESDDLTVASHAGFIDDLAKSESDKLLELVPTTGIVETMRAIKDDTERELLERAIAIADLALGNVAPAIEPGMIEKRVAWDIEKAMRELGAESIAFDIIVGAGPNGALPHHRADDTVIQMGDPVVIDMGATYEGYRSDLTRTFCVG
;
A
#
# COMPACT_ATOMS: atom_id res chain seq x y z
N SER A 1 -16.79 22.04 -2.55
CA SER A 1 -17.73 21.84 -3.66
C SER A 1 -17.44 20.50 -4.32
N ALA A 2 -18.38 19.92 -5.05
CA ALA A 2 -18.20 18.63 -5.73
C ALA A 2 -17.06 18.61 -6.79
N PHE A 3 -16.38 19.72 -6.99
CA PHE A 3 -15.37 19.90 -8.04
C PHE A 3 -14.08 20.60 -7.57
N ASP A 4 -13.88 20.75 -6.25
CA ASP A 4 -12.66 21.37 -5.72
C ASP A 4 -11.93 20.33 -4.86
N ALA A 5 -10.89 19.73 -5.44
CA ALA A 5 -10.03 18.77 -4.78
C ALA A 5 -8.78 19.50 -4.24
N VAL A 6 -8.48 19.32 -2.97
CA VAL A 6 -7.36 19.99 -2.29
C VAL A 6 -6.43 18.97 -1.67
N LEU A 7 -5.14 19.07 -2.00
CA LEU A 7 -4.07 18.34 -1.34
C LEU A 7 -3.43 19.22 -0.27
N VAL A 8 -3.65 18.87 0.99
CA VAL A 8 -3.04 19.58 2.12
C VAL A 8 -1.69 18.93 2.43
N THR A 9 -0.62 19.71 2.37
CA THR A 9 0.73 19.21 2.61
C THR A 9 1.67 20.30 3.14
N ASP A 10 2.84 19.91 3.61
CA ASP A 10 3.89 20.86 4.00
C ASP A 10 4.92 21.09 2.87
N PHE A 11 5.90 21.97 3.14
CA PHE A 11 6.88 22.40 2.14
C PHE A 11 7.70 21.26 1.51
N ARG A 12 7.82 20.12 2.17
CA ARG A 12 8.64 18.98 1.72
C ARG A 12 8.03 18.27 0.51
N TYR A 13 6.71 18.32 0.39
CA TYR A 13 5.96 17.54 -0.61
C TYR A 13 5.23 18.39 -1.65
N VAL A 14 5.43 19.72 -1.67
CA VAL A 14 4.73 20.61 -2.62
C VAL A 14 5.07 20.25 -4.07
N GLU A 15 6.35 20.02 -4.38
CA GLU A 15 6.77 19.67 -5.73
C GLU A 15 6.26 18.28 -6.13
N GLN A 16 6.45 17.29 -5.25
CA GLN A 16 5.97 15.92 -5.48
C GLN A 16 4.44 15.88 -5.65
N GLY A 17 3.70 16.58 -4.79
CA GLY A 17 2.24 16.67 -4.87
C GLY A 17 1.78 17.30 -6.19
N GLY A 18 2.47 18.33 -6.67
CA GLY A 18 2.16 18.95 -7.96
C GLY A 18 2.39 18.02 -9.15
N GLN A 19 3.35 17.10 -9.06
CA GLN A 19 3.63 16.09 -10.10
C GLN A 19 2.67 14.90 -10.03
N GLN A 20 2.37 14.41 -8.84
CA GLN A 20 1.60 13.17 -8.63
C GLN A 20 0.09 13.39 -8.53
N ALA A 21 -0.35 14.60 -8.19
CA ALA A 21 -1.76 14.97 -8.07
C ALA A 21 -2.05 16.31 -8.80
N PRO A 22 -1.83 16.37 -10.13
CA PRO A 22 -1.93 17.63 -10.89
C PRO A 22 -3.34 18.24 -10.88
N ASP A 23 -4.36 17.43 -10.66
CA ASP A 23 -5.75 17.86 -10.60
C ASP A 23 -6.16 18.42 -9.22
N TYR A 24 -5.25 18.39 -8.25
CA TYR A 24 -5.48 18.88 -6.89
C TYR A 24 -4.85 20.25 -6.70
N ARG A 25 -5.61 21.18 -6.13
CA ARG A 25 -5.05 22.44 -5.62
C ARG A 25 -4.21 22.15 -4.37
N ILE A 26 -2.97 22.59 -4.34
CA ILE A 26 -2.10 22.42 -3.16
C ILE A 26 -2.40 23.51 -2.14
N HIS A 27 -2.80 23.09 -0.94
CA HIS A 27 -2.86 23.92 0.25
C HIS A 27 -1.63 23.65 1.11
N ARG A 28 -0.66 24.60 1.07
CA ARG A 28 0.56 24.46 1.86
C ARG A 28 0.32 24.90 3.29
N THR A 29 0.62 24.02 4.25
CA THR A 29 0.59 24.33 5.68
C THR A 29 1.95 24.04 6.32
N ALA A 30 2.19 24.51 7.55
CA ALA A 30 3.34 24.09 8.33
C ALA A 30 3.02 22.77 9.03
N TYR A 31 4.04 21.93 9.23
CA TYR A 31 3.86 20.66 9.93
C TYR A 31 3.28 20.90 11.34
N GLY A 32 2.17 20.24 11.63
CA GLY A 32 1.47 20.36 12.93
C GLY A 32 0.67 21.65 13.11
N SER A 33 0.54 22.50 12.08
CA SER A 33 -0.31 23.68 12.15
C SER A 33 -1.76 23.36 11.82
N PRO A 34 -2.74 24.02 12.47
CA PRO A 34 -4.15 23.90 12.12
C PRO A 34 -4.37 24.40 10.68
N TRP A 35 -5.18 23.68 9.93
CA TRP A 35 -5.51 24.02 8.55
C TRP A 35 -6.98 23.74 8.21
N LEU A 36 -7.61 22.84 8.99
CA LEU A 36 -8.95 22.31 8.66
C LEU A 36 -10.02 23.38 8.76
N ALA A 37 -9.97 24.21 9.81
CA ALA A 37 -10.95 25.28 10.02
C ALA A 37 -10.86 26.33 8.92
N ASP A 38 -9.64 26.75 8.54
CA ASP A 38 -9.41 27.75 7.51
C ASP A 38 -9.89 27.26 6.13
N LEU A 39 -9.53 26.02 5.79
CA LEU A 39 -9.94 25.40 4.54
C LEU A 39 -11.46 25.17 4.47
N ALA A 40 -12.07 24.73 5.57
CA ALA A 40 -13.52 24.58 5.65
C ALA A 40 -14.25 25.91 5.48
N SER A 41 -13.72 26.98 6.07
CA SER A 41 -14.26 28.34 5.92
C SER A 41 -14.13 28.84 4.49
N GLU A 42 -12.96 28.69 3.87
CA GLU A 42 -12.68 29.03 2.45
C GLU A 42 -13.65 28.32 1.51
N MET A 43 -13.85 27.02 1.71
CA MET A 43 -14.73 26.19 0.90
C MET A 43 -16.21 26.27 1.30
N ASN A 44 -16.54 27.09 2.31
CA ASN A 44 -17.90 27.25 2.86
C ASN A 44 -18.56 25.93 3.28
N LEU A 45 -17.78 25.04 3.93
CA LEU A 45 -18.25 23.75 4.40
C LEU A 45 -18.84 23.84 5.82
N THR A 46 -19.88 23.07 6.07
CA THR A 46 -20.50 22.90 7.39
C THR A 46 -20.42 21.45 7.87
N ARG A 47 -20.10 20.52 6.98
CA ARG A 47 -19.92 19.09 7.26
C ARG A 47 -18.76 18.54 6.44
N ILE A 48 -17.90 17.73 7.08
CA ILE A 48 -16.79 17.01 6.43
C ILE A 48 -16.85 15.54 6.84
N GLY A 49 -16.91 14.64 5.85
CA GLY A 49 -16.66 13.22 6.07
C GLY A 49 -15.18 12.97 6.30
N TYR A 50 -14.85 12.07 7.21
CA TYR A 50 -13.50 11.57 7.39
C TYR A 50 -13.46 10.04 7.39
N GLU A 51 -12.38 9.45 6.92
CA GLU A 51 -12.18 7.99 6.91
C GLU A 51 -11.86 7.52 8.33
N SER A 52 -12.87 6.92 9.00
CA SER A 52 -12.75 6.52 10.40
C SER A 52 -11.87 5.28 10.61
N ASP A 53 -11.65 4.50 9.56
CA ASP A 53 -10.80 3.31 9.60
C ASP A 53 -9.31 3.66 9.48
N ASP A 54 -8.97 4.85 8.96
CA ASP A 54 -7.61 5.30 8.74
C ASP A 54 -7.17 6.45 9.68
N LEU A 55 -8.08 7.38 9.97
CA LEU A 55 -7.78 8.51 10.82
C LEU A 55 -7.53 8.08 12.27
N THR A 56 -6.33 8.34 12.79
CA THR A 56 -6.00 7.99 14.18
C THR A 56 -6.83 8.79 15.18
N VAL A 57 -7.09 8.19 16.35
CA VAL A 57 -7.78 8.88 17.44
C VAL A 57 -7.07 10.19 17.84
N ALA A 58 -5.73 10.20 17.83
CA ALA A 58 -4.94 11.38 18.14
C ALA A 58 -5.13 12.49 17.09
N SER A 59 -5.14 12.13 15.80
CA SER A 59 -5.38 13.10 14.71
C SER A 59 -6.80 13.66 14.77
N HIS A 60 -7.80 12.81 15.03
CA HIS A 60 -9.18 13.24 15.19
C HIS A 60 -9.34 14.21 16.37
N ALA A 61 -8.75 13.90 17.54
CA ALA A 61 -8.76 14.80 18.69
C ALA A 61 -8.09 16.16 18.37
N GLY A 62 -6.97 16.13 17.63
CA GLY A 62 -6.31 17.34 17.14
C GLY A 62 -7.23 18.20 16.26
N PHE A 63 -7.98 17.59 15.34
CA PHE A 63 -8.95 18.32 14.52
C PHE A 63 -10.07 18.96 15.36
N ILE A 64 -10.60 18.25 16.35
CA ILE A 64 -11.62 18.81 17.27
C ILE A 64 -11.05 20.00 18.03
N ASP A 65 -9.82 19.89 18.57
CA ASP A 65 -9.16 20.96 19.28
C ASP A 65 -8.88 22.20 18.42
N ASP A 66 -8.47 21.99 17.18
CA ASP A 66 -8.21 23.06 16.21
C ASP A 66 -9.51 23.77 15.81
N LEU A 67 -10.59 23.02 15.57
CA LEU A 67 -11.90 23.59 15.29
C LEU A 67 -12.45 24.39 16.47
N ALA A 68 -12.23 23.92 17.73
CA ALA A 68 -12.67 24.62 18.93
C ALA A 68 -11.91 25.95 19.18
N LYS A 69 -10.68 26.07 18.66
CA LYS A 69 -9.86 27.30 18.74
C LYS A 69 -10.10 28.29 17.58
N SER A 70 -10.79 27.83 16.54
CA SER A 70 -11.12 28.66 15.40
C SER A 70 -12.10 29.77 15.79
N GLU A 71 -11.86 30.99 15.29
CA GLU A 71 -12.75 32.13 15.46
C GLU A 71 -13.97 32.08 14.49
N SER A 72 -14.16 30.95 13.82
CA SER A 72 -15.27 30.78 12.86
C SER A 72 -16.60 30.64 13.62
N ASP A 73 -17.55 31.49 13.31
CA ASP A 73 -18.95 31.40 13.82
C ASP A 73 -19.68 30.16 13.26
N LYS A 74 -19.11 29.44 12.31
CA LYS A 74 -19.69 28.25 11.68
C LYS A 74 -19.24 26.99 12.38
N LEU A 75 -20.18 26.25 12.92
CA LEU A 75 -19.92 24.93 13.47
C LEU A 75 -19.66 23.96 12.28
N LEU A 76 -18.44 23.40 12.23
CA LEU A 76 -18.10 22.33 11.29
C LEU A 76 -18.34 20.98 11.94
N GLU A 77 -19.23 20.18 11.36
CA GLU A 77 -19.52 18.81 11.79
C GLU A 77 -18.54 17.81 11.13
N LEU A 78 -17.81 17.04 11.92
CA LEU A 78 -17.01 15.91 11.44
C LEU A 78 -17.86 14.64 11.46
N VAL A 79 -18.03 14.01 10.29
CA VAL A 79 -18.88 12.83 10.10
C VAL A 79 -18.02 11.62 9.78
N PRO A 80 -18.02 10.55 10.58
CA PRO A 80 -17.29 9.35 10.24
C PRO A 80 -17.86 8.68 8.99
N THR A 81 -16.99 8.25 8.10
CA THR A 81 -17.32 7.49 6.89
C THR A 81 -16.44 6.25 6.81
N THR A 82 -16.94 5.16 6.23
CA THR A 82 -16.22 3.90 6.05
C THR A 82 -16.45 3.36 4.65
N GLY A 83 -15.42 2.73 4.08
CA GLY A 83 -15.53 1.95 2.85
C GLY A 83 -15.84 2.72 1.57
N ILE A 84 -15.80 4.07 1.57
CA ILE A 84 -16.13 4.88 0.37
C ILE A 84 -15.04 4.69 -0.69
N VAL A 85 -13.78 4.90 -0.32
CA VAL A 85 -12.64 4.78 -1.23
C VAL A 85 -12.40 3.32 -1.59
N GLU A 86 -12.51 2.39 -0.65
CA GLU A 86 -12.37 0.95 -0.86
C GLU A 86 -13.40 0.43 -1.87
N THR A 87 -14.65 0.89 -1.78
CA THR A 87 -15.70 0.52 -2.74
C THR A 87 -15.38 1.02 -4.14
N MET A 88 -14.88 2.24 -4.27
CA MET A 88 -14.44 2.77 -5.58
C MET A 88 -13.26 1.99 -6.13
N ARG A 89 -12.25 1.69 -5.30
CA ARG A 89 -11.05 0.94 -5.67
C ARG A 89 -11.31 -0.55 -5.95
N ALA A 90 -12.44 -1.11 -5.50
CA ALA A 90 -12.79 -2.51 -5.76
C ALA A 90 -13.02 -2.79 -7.25
N ILE A 91 -13.52 -1.80 -7.99
CA ILE A 91 -13.78 -1.91 -9.43
C ILE A 91 -12.66 -1.17 -10.17
N LYS A 92 -11.79 -1.93 -10.84
CA LYS A 92 -10.65 -1.40 -11.60
C LYS A 92 -11.11 -1.00 -13.00
N ASP A 93 -10.65 0.16 -13.47
CA ASP A 93 -10.79 0.55 -14.87
C ASP A 93 -9.78 -0.20 -15.78
N ASP A 94 -9.79 0.08 -17.07
CA ASP A 94 -8.93 -0.64 -18.02
C ASP A 94 -7.44 -0.34 -17.81
N THR A 95 -7.08 0.90 -17.48
CA THR A 95 -5.69 1.30 -17.20
C THR A 95 -5.18 0.64 -15.91
N GLU A 96 -5.99 0.64 -14.87
CA GLU A 96 -5.67 -0.03 -13.60
C GLU A 96 -5.48 -1.54 -13.79
N ARG A 97 -6.30 -2.16 -14.66
CA ARG A 97 -6.17 -3.59 -14.99
C ARG A 97 -4.87 -3.89 -15.72
N GLU A 98 -4.47 -3.06 -16.69
CA GLU A 98 -3.20 -3.22 -17.40
C GLU A 98 -2.00 -3.15 -16.46
N LEU A 99 -2.01 -2.22 -15.50
CA LEU A 99 -0.95 -2.10 -14.49
C LEU A 99 -0.91 -3.31 -13.55
N LEU A 100 -2.09 -3.79 -13.12
CA LEU A 100 -2.20 -4.99 -12.29
C LEU A 100 -1.72 -6.25 -13.04
N GLU A 101 -2.11 -6.40 -14.31
CA GLU A 101 -1.64 -7.50 -15.17
C GLU A 101 -0.12 -7.46 -15.35
N ARG A 102 0.46 -6.27 -15.43
CA ARG A 102 1.93 -6.10 -15.47
C ARG A 102 2.59 -6.55 -14.17
N ALA A 103 2.04 -6.18 -13.01
CA ALA A 103 2.54 -6.63 -11.71
C ALA A 103 2.46 -8.16 -11.57
N ILE A 104 1.35 -8.77 -12.04
CA ILE A 104 1.16 -10.23 -12.06
C ILE A 104 2.20 -10.90 -12.96
N ALA A 105 2.40 -10.40 -14.17
CA ALA A 105 3.37 -10.97 -15.11
C ALA A 105 4.80 -10.94 -14.57
N ILE A 106 5.19 -9.87 -13.86
CA ILE A 106 6.50 -9.77 -13.20
C ILE A 106 6.65 -10.88 -12.14
N ALA A 107 5.63 -11.06 -11.29
CA ALA A 107 5.66 -12.07 -10.23
C ALA A 107 5.71 -13.50 -10.82
N ASP A 108 4.88 -13.81 -11.82
CA ASP A 108 4.87 -15.11 -12.50
C ASP A 108 6.22 -15.43 -13.15
N LEU A 109 6.81 -14.47 -13.87
CA LEU A 109 8.12 -14.64 -14.50
C LEU A 109 9.24 -14.81 -13.48
N ALA A 110 9.22 -14.04 -12.40
CA ALA A 110 10.23 -14.16 -11.34
C ALA A 110 10.20 -15.55 -10.70
N LEU A 111 9.02 -16.04 -10.37
CA LEU A 111 8.87 -17.38 -9.83
C LEU A 111 9.28 -18.45 -10.86
N GLY A 112 8.87 -18.31 -12.11
CA GLY A 112 9.25 -19.20 -13.19
C GLY A 112 10.77 -19.31 -13.40
N ASN A 113 11.50 -18.24 -13.15
CA ASN A 113 12.97 -18.20 -13.24
C ASN A 113 13.65 -18.82 -12.00
N VAL A 114 13.09 -18.64 -10.81
CA VAL A 114 13.72 -19.05 -9.55
C VAL A 114 13.32 -20.47 -9.13
N ALA A 115 12.06 -20.84 -9.27
CA ALA A 115 11.55 -22.12 -8.79
C ALA A 115 12.31 -23.34 -9.33
N PRO A 116 12.72 -23.43 -10.61
CA PRO A 116 13.47 -24.56 -11.13
C PRO A 116 14.89 -24.71 -10.54
N ALA A 117 15.41 -23.65 -9.90
CA ALA A 117 16.73 -23.64 -9.29
C ALA A 117 16.71 -23.93 -7.80
N ILE A 118 15.53 -24.13 -7.21
CA ILE A 118 15.42 -24.47 -5.78
C ILE A 118 15.79 -25.93 -5.60
N GLU A 119 16.80 -26.16 -4.78
CA GLU A 119 17.33 -27.50 -4.50
C GLU A 119 17.53 -27.75 -2.99
N PRO A 120 17.58 -29.02 -2.56
CA PRO A 120 17.86 -29.34 -1.17
C PRO A 120 19.20 -28.73 -0.71
N GLY A 121 19.21 -28.20 0.51
CA GLY A 121 20.35 -27.49 1.08
C GLY A 121 20.29 -25.97 0.97
N MET A 122 19.42 -25.41 0.14
CA MET A 122 19.13 -23.98 0.16
C MET A 122 18.37 -23.58 1.42
N ILE A 123 18.52 -22.34 1.85
CA ILE A 123 17.75 -21.79 2.98
C ILE A 123 16.62 -20.90 2.46
N GLU A 124 15.52 -20.84 3.20
CA GLU A 124 14.33 -20.06 2.84
C GLU A 124 14.64 -18.60 2.53
N LYS A 125 15.44 -17.92 3.37
CA LYS A 125 15.86 -16.52 3.13
C LYS A 125 16.57 -16.32 1.79
N ARG A 126 17.33 -17.31 1.36
CA ARG A 126 18.05 -17.23 0.10
C ARG A 126 17.07 -17.30 -1.05
N VAL A 127 16.09 -18.18 -0.99
CA VAL A 127 15.04 -18.31 -2.01
C VAL A 127 14.21 -17.02 -2.07
N ALA A 128 13.79 -16.48 -0.92
CA ALA A 128 13.06 -15.22 -0.85
C ALA A 128 13.84 -14.07 -1.50
N TRP A 129 15.14 -13.97 -1.22
CA TRP A 129 16.01 -12.96 -1.83
C TRP A 129 16.16 -13.12 -3.35
N ASP A 130 16.33 -14.35 -3.83
CA ASP A 130 16.47 -14.63 -5.26
C ASP A 130 15.17 -14.26 -6.01
N ILE A 131 14.00 -14.46 -5.41
CA ILE A 131 12.70 -14.04 -5.94
C ILE A 131 12.59 -12.51 -5.97
N GLU A 132 12.88 -11.83 -4.86
CA GLU A 132 12.86 -10.36 -4.81
C GLU A 132 13.77 -9.76 -5.88
N LYS A 133 15.00 -10.27 -5.97
CA LYS A 133 15.97 -9.84 -6.97
C LYS A 133 15.41 -10.02 -8.39
N ALA A 134 14.86 -11.18 -8.70
CA ALA A 134 14.27 -11.46 -10.01
C ALA A 134 13.11 -10.50 -10.33
N MET A 135 12.22 -10.22 -9.39
CA MET A 135 11.12 -9.25 -9.58
C MET A 135 11.65 -7.84 -9.89
N ARG A 136 12.68 -7.38 -9.17
CA ARG A 136 13.30 -6.06 -9.43
C ARG A 136 13.98 -6.00 -10.79
N GLU A 137 14.69 -7.04 -11.19
CA GLU A 137 15.32 -7.13 -12.51
C GLU A 137 14.29 -7.15 -13.65
N LEU A 138 13.08 -7.64 -13.40
CA LEU A 138 11.94 -7.63 -14.33
C LEU A 138 11.14 -6.32 -14.32
N GLY A 139 11.52 -5.36 -13.48
CA GLY A 139 10.97 -4.01 -13.47
C GLY A 139 9.99 -3.71 -12.34
N ALA A 140 9.91 -4.56 -11.29
CA ALA A 140 9.15 -4.21 -10.10
C ALA A 140 9.82 -3.05 -9.33
N GLU A 141 9.02 -2.10 -8.88
CA GLU A 141 9.47 -1.01 -8.00
C GLU A 141 9.87 -1.53 -6.61
N SER A 142 9.10 -2.49 -6.11
CA SER A 142 9.31 -3.15 -4.83
C SER A 142 8.56 -4.48 -4.78
N ILE A 143 8.79 -5.25 -3.72
CA ILE A 143 7.88 -6.33 -3.33
C ILE A 143 6.55 -5.75 -2.83
N ALA A 144 5.45 -6.47 -3.05
CA ALA A 144 4.12 -6.07 -2.59
C ALA A 144 3.94 -6.25 -1.07
N PHE A 145 4.59 -7.25 -0.53
CA PHE A 145 4.64 -7.63 0.90
C PHE A 145 5.89 -8.51 1.14
N ASP A 146 6.23 -8.76 2.41
CA ASP A 146 7.37 -9.64 2.77
C ASP A 146 7.15 -11.04 2.19
N ILE A 147 8.08 -11.50 1.35
CA ILE A 147 7.96 -12.80 0.67
C ILE A 147 7.99 -13.92 1.70
N ILE A 148 6.99 -14.80 1.64
CA ILE A 148 6.93 -16.01 2.42
C ILE A 148 7.59 -17.14 1.63
N VAL A 149 8.53 -17.83 2.25
CA VAL A 149 9.07 -19.12 1.78
C VAL A 149 9.02 -20.05 2.97
N GLY A 150 8.07 -20.98 2.99
CA GLY A 150 7.89 -21.94 4.08
C GLY A 150 8.18 -23.34 3.60
N ALA A 151 9.28 -23.95 4.05
CA ALA A 151 9.68 -25.31 3.74
C ALA A 151 9.23 -26.30 4.81
N GLY A 152 8.75 -27.47 4.39
CA GLY A 152 8.29 -28.52 5.30
C GLY A 152 7.26 -28.00 6.32
N PRO A 153 7.52 -28.12 7.64
CA PRO A 153 6.58 -27.66 8.67
C PRO A 153 6.25 -26.16 8.62
N ASN A 154 7.18 -25.32 8.15
CA ASN A 154 6.98 -23.87 8.04
C ASN A 154 5.90 -23.52 7.01
N GLY A 155 5.67 -24.37 6.00
CA GLY A 155 4.59 -24.21 5.03
C GLY A 155 3.18 -24.28 5.63
N ALA A 156 3.03 -24.73 6.87
CA ALA A 156 1.76 -24.72 7.59
C ALA A 156 1.48 -23.40 8.32
N LEU A 157 2.41 -22.43 8.29
CA LEU A 157 2.32 -21.16 8.98
C LEU A 157 1.94 -20.05 7.97
N PRO A 158 0.70 -19.53 7.96
CA PRO A 158 0.22 -18.60 6.94
C PRO A 158 1.03 -17.29 6.85
N HIS A 159 1.64 -16.87 7.95
CA HIS A 159 2.43 -15.63 8.02
C HIS A 159 3.88 -15.92 8.42
N HIS A 160 4.41 -17.08 7.95
CA HIS A 160 5.81 -17.43 8.15
C HIS A 160 6.72 -16.35 7.55
N ARG A 161 7.81 -16.07 8.22
CA ARG A 161 8.89 -15.23 7.69
C ARG A 161 10.06 -16.13 7.33
N ALA A 162 10.44 -16.13 6.07
CA ALA A 162 11.59 -16.90 5.59
C ALA A 162 12.80 -16.71 6.50
N ASP A 163 13.32 -17.81 7.04
CA ASP A 163 14.42 -17.85 8.00
C ASP A 163 15.61 -18.71 7.52
N ASP A 164 16.44 -19.16 8.44
CA ASP A 164 17.60 -20.00 8.11
C ASP A 164 17.25 -21.49 8.00
N THR A 165 15.97 -21.84 7.94
CA THR A 165 15.51 -23.22 7.72
C THR A 165 16.03 -23.73 6.39
N VAL A 166 16.65 -24.91 6.44
CA VAL A 166 17.22 -25.58 5.26
C VAL A 166 16.17 -26.45 4.61
N ILE A 167 15.92 -26.23 3.34
CA ILE A 167 15.01 -27.02 2.51
C ILE A 167 15.58 -28.44 2.35
N GLN A 168 14.76 -29.45 2.62
CA GLN A 168 15.16 -30.85 2.52
C GLN A 168 14.57 -31.50 1.25
N MET A 169 15.16 -32.61 0.85
CA MET A 169 14.60 -33.46 -0.21
C MET A 169 13.20 -33.93 0.18
N GLY A 170 12.24 -33.71 -0.70
CA GLY A 170 10.83 -34.08 -0.50
C GLY A 170 10.00 -33.06 0.30
N ASP A 171 10.59 -31.96 0.76
CA ASP A 171 9.82 -30.93 1.46
C ASP A 171 8.80 -30.27 0.51
N PRO A 172 7.56 -30.10 0.96
CA PRO A 172 6.69 -29.10 0.36
C PRO A 172 7.24 -27.70 0.68
N VAL A 173 7.34 -26.85 -0.33
CA VAL A 173 7.74 -25.46 -0.18
C VAL A 173 6.59 -24.59 -0.64
N VAL A 174 6.06 -23.78 0.28
CA VAL A 174 5.06 -22.75 0.01
C VAL A 174 5.80 -21.46 -0.25
N ILE A 175 5.54 -20.85 -1.41
CA ILE A 175 6.03 -19.52 -1.75
C ILE A 175 4.83 -18.62 -1.95
N ASP A 176 4.79 -17.52 -1.19
CA ASP A 176 3.79 -16.48 -1.31
C ASP A 176 4.50 -15.14 -1.54
N MET A 177 4.19 -14.49 -2.64
CA MET A 177 4.96 -13.37 -3.15
C MET A 177 4.11 -12.43 -4.01
N GLY A 178 4.55 -11.20 -4.14
CA GLY A 178 3.92 -10.23 -5.02
C GLY A 178 4.86 -9.11 -5.42
N ALA A 179 4.67 -8.58 -6.62
CA ALA A 179 5.39 -7.45 -7.17
C ALA A 179 4.55 -6.18 -7.09
N THR A 180 5.20 -5.02 -6.91
CA THR A 180 4.60 -3.71 -7.08
C THR A 180 5.07 -3.11 -8.41
N TYR A 181 4.14 -2.67 -9.24
CA TYR A 181 4.41 -1.98 -10.50
C TYR A 181 3.48 -0.77 -10.64
N GLU A 182 4.04 0.42 -10.76
CA GLU A 182 3.32 1.71 -10.79
C GLU A 182 2.21 1.81 -9.72
N GLY A 183 2.57 1.41 -8.49
CA GLY A 183 1.68 1.43 -7.34
C GLY A 183 0.67 0.27 -7.25
N TYR A 184 0.53 -0.56 -8.29
CA TYR A 184 -0.34 -1.75 -8.29
C TYR A 184 0.40 -2.98 -7.81
N ARG A 185 -0.27 -3.82 -7.01
CA ARG A 185 0.34 -4.96 -6.34
C ARG A 185 -0.28 -6.26 -6.78
N SER A 186 0.56 -7.22 -7.18
CA SER A 186 0.14 -8.60 -7.37
C SER A 186 0.27 -9.40 -6.08
N ASP A 187 -0.41 -10.54 -6.07
CA ASP A 187 -0.42 -11.51 -4.96
C ASP A 187 -0.50 -12.91 -5.57
N LEU A 188 0.47 -13.76 -5.28
CA LEU A 188 0.65 -15.06 -5.90
C LEU A 188 1.21 -16.07 -4.91
N THR A 189 0.47 -17.16 -4.66
CA THR A 189 0.97 -18.30 -3.86
C THR A 189 1.11 -19.55 -4.73
N ARG A 190 2.22 -20.26 -4.58
CA ARG A 190 2.45 -21.60 -5.16
C ARG A 190 3.10 -22.53 -4.16
N THR A 191 2.75 -23.81 -4.29
CA THR A 191 3.37 -24.88 -3.49
C THR A 191 3.91 -25.96 -4.42
N PHE A 192 5.11 -26.41 -4.19
CA PHE A 192 5.74 -27.51 -4.92
C PHE A 192 6.64 -28.31 -3.98
N CYS A 193 6.95 -29.57 -4.36
CA CYS A 193 7.88 -30.41 -3.62
C CYS A 193 9.26 -30.32 -4.26
N VAL A 194 10.30 -30.28 -3.41
CA VAL A 194 11.69 -30.23 -3.85
C VAL A 194 12.26 -31.65 -3.97
N GLY A 195 12.68 -32.05 -5.17
CA GLY A 195 13.28 -33.36 -5.42
C GLY A 195 12.74 -34.07 -6.65
#